data_14d12aa353659e1b03b13c9af6db2476
#
_entry.id   14d12aa353659e1b03b13c9af6db2476
#
_cell.length_a   1.000
_cell.length_b   1.000
_cell.length_c   1.000
_cell.angle_alpha   90.00
_cell.angle_beta   90.00
_cell.angle_gamma   90.00
#
_symmetry.space_group_name_H-M   'P 1'
#
loop_
_entity.id
_entity.type
_entity.pdbx_description
1 polymer ?
#
loop_
_entity_poly.entity_id
_entity_poly.type
_entity_poly.pdbx_seq_one_letter_code
_entity_poly.pdbx_strand_id
1 'polypeptide(L)'
;MKKTLSLIALAALSFAAQAQEVKVGIGISGWTGFAPLTLAKEAGLFKKNGLDVAIKKIPQKDRHLAIASGDIQCAATTVETWIVWNANGVATTQIFQLDKSFGADGMVVRPGIAKISDLKGKTVAASAPGTAPYFTLAWMLKKNGMSLKDVNIVNLEPQAAANALIAGAGGLDAGMTYEPFLSAVRAKPEAGKIIATTLDYPMVMDTFGCTPKFLAENPKAAKALADSYFEALAMIKSDPKKSFEIMGADVKQTGEAFEKSQAFLRWQDKAANQKFFAGEHAAFSKEAAELLLEVGIIKAIPDLSKLADTRFIQ
;
A
#
# COMPACT_ATOMS: atom_id res chain seq x y z
N MET A 1 3.83 14.08 82.32
CA MET A 1 2.92 14.25 81.17
C MET A 1 3.75 14.35 79.89
N LYS A 2 3.93 13.26 79.19
CA LYS A 2 4.68 13.20 77.87
C LYS A 2 3.65 13.08 76.75
N LYS A 3 3.58 14.09 75.89
CA LYS A 3 2.75 14.11 74.70
C LYS A 3 3.55 13.50 73.53
N THR A 4 3.18 12.35 73.09
CA THR A 4 3.69 11.68 71.85
C THR A 4 2.93 12.25 70.67
N LEU A 5 3.61 12.96 69.77
CA LEU A 5 3.10 13.32 68.45
C LEU A 5 3.35 12.16 67.49
N SER A 6 2.28 11.55 67.01
CA SER A 6 2.33 10.58 65.91
C SER A 6 2.33 11.35 64.58
N LEU A 7 3.43 11.29 63.80
CA LEU A 7 3.50 11.71 62.41
C LEU A 7 2.89 10.60 61.56
N ILE A 8 1.72 10.85 60.95
CA ILE A 8 1.16 10.02 59.86
C ILE A 8 1.80 10.50 58.58
N ALA A 9 2.73 9.70 58.02
CA ALA A 9 3.27 9.91 56.71
C ALA A 9 2.24 9.39 55.65
N LEU A 10 1.60 10.33 54.96
CA LEU A 10 0.74 10.01 53.78
C LEU A 10 1.66 9.68 52.58
N ALA A 11 1.86 8.39 52.32
CA ALA A 11 2.50 7.92 51.09
C ALA A 11 1.53 8.13 49.94
N ALA A 12 1.73 9.20 49.17
CA ALA A 12 1.04 9.41 47.91
C ALA A 12 1.55 8.36 46.86
N LEU A 13 0.83 7.28 46.73
CA LEU A 13 1.01 6.33 45.61
C LEU A 13 0.56 7.02 44.32
N SER A 14 1.55 7.59 43.61
CA SER A 14 1.36 8.04 42.21
C SER A 14 1.13 6.81 41.34
N PHE A 15 -0.11 6.40 41.14
CA PHE A 15 -0.47 5.53 40.03
C PHE A 15 -0.22 6.32 38.76
N ALA A 16 0.93 6.09 38.12
CA ALA A 16 1.10 6.44 36.72
C ALA A 16 0.09 5.57 35.96
N ALA A 17 -1.05 6.17 35.61
CA ALA A 17 -2.00 5.55 34.72
C ALA A 17 -1.25 5.29 33.40
N GLN A 18 -0.81 4.05 33.20
CA GLN A 18 -0.23 3.62 31.93
C GLN A 18 -1.34 3.78 30.91
N ALA A 19 -1.22 4.77 30.05
CA ALA A 19 -2.21 5.01 28.99
C ALA A 19 -2.35 3.70 28.22
N GLN A 20 -3.57 3.17 28.16
CA GLN A 20 -3.86 1.91 27.49
C GLN A 20 -3.51 2.08 26.00
N GLU A 21 -2.68 1.19 25.46
CA GLU A 21 -2.31 1.19 24.05
C GLU A 21 -3.58 1.05 23.18
N VAL A 22 -3.69 1.87 22.13
CA VAL A 22 -4.81 1.79 21.20
C VAL A 22 -4.55 0.62 20.23
N LYS A 23 -5.49 -0.34 20.21
CA LYS A 23 -5.42 -1.49 19.31
C LYS A 23 -5.82 -1.09 17.89
N VAL A 24 -4.99 -1.44 16.92
CA VAL A 24 -5.21 -1.12 15.50
C VAL A 24 -4.91 -2.31 14.61
N GLY A 25 -5.91 -2.79 13.88
CA GLY A 25 -5.73 -3.75 12.79
C GLY A 25 -5.39 -3.02 11.49
N ILE A 26 -4.31 -3.43 10.83
CA ILE A 26 -3.86 -2.87 9.55
C ILE A 26 -3.81 -3.98 8.50
N GLY A 27 -4.49 -3.77 7.35
CA GLY A 27 -4.44 -4.67 6.20
C GLY A 27 -3.41 -4.23 5.17
N ILE A 28 -2.47 -5.13 4.80
CA ILE A 28 -1.48 -4.88 3.74
C ILE A 28 -1.31 -6.13 2.85
N SER A 29 -0.60 -5.98 1.72
CA SER A 29 -0.09 -7.10 0.89
C SER A 29 1.42 -7.28 1.08
N GLY A 30 2.02 -8.16 0.28
CA GLY A 30 3.47 -8.34 0.20
C GLY A 30 4.18 -7.35 -0.74
N TRP A 31 3.59 -6.18 -0.99
CA TRP A 31 4.19 -5.09 -1.75
C TRP A 31 5.40 -4.52 -1.00
N THR A 32 6.53 -4.37 -1.70
CA THR A 32 7.78 -3.84 -1.12
C THR A 32 7.60 -2.45 -0.49
N GLY A 33 6.74 -1.62 -1.05
CA GLY A 33 6.46 -0.27 -0.56
C GLY A 33 5.82 -0.21 0.83
N PHE A 34 5.11 -1.29 1.26
CA PHE A 34 4.48 -1.35 2.59
C PHE A 34 5.41 -1.84 3.70
N ALA A 35 6.60 -2.32 3.37
CA ALA A 35 7.53 -2.89 4.34
C ALA A 35 7.96 -1.94 5.47
N PRO A 36 8.03 -0.60 5.31
CA PRO A 36 8.28 0.30 6.44
C PRO A 36 7.22 0.22 7.56
N LEU A 37 5.97 -0.20 7.25
CA LEU A 37 4.96 -0.47 8.29
C LEU A 37 5.35 -1.70 9.14
N THR A 38 5.88 -2.74 8.51
CA THR A 38 6.43 -3.91 9.22
C THR A 38 7.67 -3.52 10.02
N LEU A 39 8.56 -2.69 9.45
CA LEU A 39 9.70 -2.15 10.19
C LEU A 39 9.25 -1.38 11.44
N ALA A 40 8.25 -0.50 11.32
CA ALA A 40 7.71 0.25 12.45
C ALA A 40 7.19 -0.68 13.56
N LYS A 41 6.55 -1.79 13.19
CA LYS A 41 6.09 -2.80 14.14
C LYS A 41 7.24 -3.53 14.81
N GLU A 42 8.14 -4.14 14.02
CA GLU A 42 9.23 -5.00 14.52
C GLU A 42 10.29 -4.20 15.29
N ALA A 43 10.51 -2.94 14.96
CA ALA A 43 11.35 -2.02 15.72
C ALA A 43 10.65 -1.42 16.95
N GLY A 44 9.39 -1.75 17.21
CA GLY A 44 8.63 -1.28 18.37
C GLY A 44 8.21 0.19 18.30
N LEU A 45 8.25 0.82 17.12
CA LEU A 45 7.91 2.24 16.97
C LEU A 45 6.41 2.49 17.23
N PHE A 46 5.53 1.60 16.78
CA PHE A 46 4.11 1.71 17.10
C PHE A 46 3.86 1.63 18.60
N LYS A 47 4.50 0.68 19.30
CA LYS A 47 4.38 0.52 20.74
C LYS A 47 4.92 1.75 21.49
N LYS A 48 6.08 2.26 21.07
CA LYS A 48 6.67 3.51 21.60
C LYS A 48 5.68 4.67 21.51
N ASN A 49 4.88 4.72 20.43
CA ASN A 49 3.89 5.76 20.17
C ASN A 49 2.49 5.42 20.72
N GLY A 50 2.37 4.44 21.63
CA GLY A 50 1.13 4.09 22.34
C GLY A 50 0.15 3.25 21.51
N LEU A 51 0.63 2.50 20.52
CA LEU A 51 -0.20 1.67 19.64
C LEU A 51 0.13 0.17 19.78
N ASP A 52 -0.91 -0.65 19.90
CA ASP A 52 -0.86 -2.10 19.75
C ASP A 52 -1.34 -2.46 18.32
N VAL A 53 -0.39 -2.62 17.39
CA VAL A 53 -0.67 -2.81 15.97
C VAL A 53 -0.60 -4.27 15.56
N ALA A 54 -1.70 -4.78 14.98
CA ALA A 54 -1.77 -6.06 14.31
C ALA A 54 -1.75 -5.86 12.78
N ILE A 55 -0.64 -6.23 12.13
CA ILE A 55 -0.55 -6.21 10.67
C ILE A 55 -1.07 -7.55 10.12
N LYS A 56 -2.06 -7.48 9.21
CA LYS A 56 -2.66 -8.63 8.54
C LYS A 56 -2.35 -8.62 7.05
N LYS A 57 -1.81 -9.71 6.52
CA LYS A 57 -1.60 -9.90 5.09
C LYS A 57 -2.94 -10.31 4.46
N ILE A 58 -3.59 -9.37 3.79
CA ILE A 58 -4.90 -9.54 3.15
C ILE A 58 -4.75 -9.15 1.67
N PRO A 59 -5.17 -9.99 0.70
CA PRO A 59 -5.20 -9.61 -0.71
C PRO A 59 -5.93 -8.29 -0.93
N GLN A 60 -5.45 -7.47 -1.87
CA GLN A 60 -6.02 -6.14 -2.10
C GLN A 60 -7.52 -6.18 -2.40
N LYS A 61 -7.96 -7.17 -3.18
CA LYS A 61 -9.37 -7.38 -3.53
C LYS A 61 -10.29 -7.67 -2.35
N ASP A 62 -9.76 -8.17 -1.23
CA ASP A 62 -10.55 -8.59 -0.06
C ASP A 62 -10.44 -7.59 1.10
N ARG A 63 -9.53 -6.62 1.03
CA ARG A 63 -9.18 -5.71 2.14
C ARG A 63 -10.34 -4.81 2.57
N HIS A 64 -11.16 -4.37 1.60
CA HIS A 64 -12.36 -3.59 1.87
C HIS A 64 -13.41 -4.38 2.67
N LEU A 65 -13.49 -5.70 2.50
CA LEU A 65 -14.39 -6.56 3.28
C LEU A 65 -13.95 -6.63 4.74
N ALA A 66 -12.64 -6.72 4.99
CA ALA A 66 -12.07 -6.70 6.34
C ALA A 66 -12.29 -5.34 7.04
N ILE A 67 -12.27 -4.22 6.29
CA ILE A 67 -12.65 -2.90 6.81
C ILE A 67 -14.14 -2.85 7.13
N ALA A 68 -15.00 -3.30 6.22
CA ALA A 68 -16.46 -3.27 6.40
C ALA A 68 -16.92 -4.14 7.57
N SER A 69 -16.27 -5.27 7.82
CA SER A 69 -16.56 -6.15 8.98
C SER A 69 -15.99 -5.62 10.29
N GLY A 70 -15.11 -4.62 10.27
CA GLY A 70 -14.41 -4.11 11.47
C GLY A 70 -13.21 -4.96 11.90
N ASP A 71 -12.81 -5.97 11.11
CA ASP A 71 -11.64 -6.82 11.37
C ASP A 71 -10.32 -6.06 11.30
N ILE A 72 -10.28 -5.00 10.51
CA ILE A 72 -9.22 -4.00 10.48
C ILE A 72 -9.81 -2.58 10.48
N GLN A 73 -9.09 -1.64 11.07
CA GLN A 73 -9.47 -0.23 11.12
C GLN A 73 -8.82 0.59 10.02
N CYS A 74 -7.62 0.17 9.60
CA CYS A 74 -6.79 0.86 8.63
C CYS A 74 -6.22 -0.11 7.60
N ALA A 75 -5.78 0.43 6.48
CA ALA A 75 -5.12 -0.34 5.43
C ALA A 75 -4.10 0.51 4.68
N ALA A 76 -3.22 -0.17 3.93
CA ALA A 76 -2.39 0.42 2.89
C ALA A 76 -2.90 -0.05 1.53
N THR A 77 -3.07 0.86 0.59
CA THR A 77 -3.42 0.56 -0.81
C THR A 77 -3.21 1.79 -1.69
N THR A 78 -3.43 1.65 -2.98
CA THR A 78 -3.29 2.71 -3.98
C THR A 78 -4.47 3.70 -3.95
N VAL A 79 -4.23 4.93 -4.40
CA VAL A 79 -5.24 6.01 -4.41
C VAL A 79 -6.50 5.61 -5.16
N GLU A 80 -6.39 4.98 -6.33
CA GLU A 80 -7.56 4.55 -7.12
C GLU A 80 -8.36 3.45 -6.41
N THR A 81 -7.72 2.58 -5.65
CA THR A 81 -8.42 1.54 -4.89
C THR A 81 -9.27 2.14 -3.77
N TRP A 82 -8.79 3.19 -3.09
CA TRP A 82 -9.62 3.93 -2.12
C TRP A 82 -10.87 4.54 -2.78
N ILE A 83 -10.74 5.03 -4.02
CA ILE A 83 -11.89 5.55 -4.78
C ILE A 83 -12.90 4.44 -5.01
N VAL A 84 -12.46 3.26 -5.43
CA VAL A 84 -13.33 2.08 -5.64
C VAL A 84 -14.05 1.68 -4.36
N TRP A 85 -13.37 1.62 -3.22
CA TRP A 85 -14.00 1.26 -1.95
C TRP A 85 -15.06 2.26 -1.53
N ASN A 86 -14.75 3.57 -1.61
CA ASN A 86 -15.71 4.63 -1.30
C ASN A 86 -16.92 4.63 -2.26
N ALA A 87 -16.71 4.42 -3.57
CA ALA A 87 -17.77 4.31 -4.55
C ALA A 87 -18.72 3.11 -4.29
N ASN A 88 -18.19 2.05 -3.66
CA ASN A 88 -18.93 0.85 -3.28
C ASN A 88 -19.46 0.89 -1.83
N GLY A 89 -19.44 2.05 -1.18
CA GLY A 89 -20.04 2.27 0.16
C GLY A 89 -19.14 1.87 1.33
N VAL A 90 -17.88 1.51 1.12
CA VAL A 90 -16.90 1.29 2.20
C VAL A 90 -16.16 2.59 2.45
N ALA A 91 -16.69 3.38 3.40
CA ALA A 91 -16.14 4.69 3.73
C ALA A 91 -14.73 4.58 4.32
N THR A 92 -13.78 5.26 3.68
CA THR A 92 -12.37 5.29 4.09
C THR A 92 -11.76 6.66 3.79
N THR A 93 -10.75 7.05 4.56
CA THR A 93 -10.05 8.32 4.40
C THR A 93 -8.55 8.11 4.49
N GLN A 94 -7.82 8.57 3.48
CA GLN A 94 -6.36 8.51 3.40
C GLN A 94 -5.74 9.56 4.32
N ILE A 95 -4.69 9.22 5.05
CA ILE A 95 -4.07 10.11 6.04
C ILE A 95 -2.60 10.41 5.78
N PHE A 96 -1.88 9.56 5.05
CA PHE A 96 -0.55 9.85 4.53
C PHE A 96 -0.22 8.97 3.32
N GLN A 97 0.72 9.44 2.51
CA GLN A 97 1.29 8.69 1.39
C GLN A 97 2.44 7.82 1.88
N LEU A 98 2.46 6.57 1.46
CA LEU A 98 3.51 5.61 1.76
C LEU A 98 4.65 5.71 0.74
N ASP A 99 4.33 5.46 -0.51
CA ASP A 99 5.32 5.41 -1.58
C ASP A 99 4.73 5.75 -2.95
N LYS A 100 5.63 5.89 -3.91
CA LYS A 100 5.33 5.91 -5.35
C LYS A 100 6.14 4.83 -6.03
N SER A 101 5.48 4.04 -6.85
CA SER A 101 6.16 3.10 -7.74
C SER A 101 6.99 3.86 -8.78
N PHE A 102 8.23 3.45 -8.94
CA PHE A 102 9.20 4.03 -9.87
C PHE A 102 9.90 2.92 -10.66
N GLY A 103 9.10 2.16 -11.40
CA GLY A 103 9.50 0.96 -12.10
C GLY A 103 9.25 -0.33 -11.32
N ALA A 104 8.58 -0.25 -10.17
CA ALA A 104 8.28 -1.40 -9.31
C ALA A 104 7.02 -2.17 -9.70
N ASP A 105 6.11 -1.56 -10.46
CA ASP A 105 5.00 -2.24 -11.13
C ASP A 105 5.29 -2.34 -12.62
N GLY A 106 4.96 -3.47 -13.23
CA GLY A 106 5.26 -3.69 -14.63
C GLY A 106 4.44 -4.76 -15.30
N MET A 107 4.43 -4.67 -16.62
CA MET A 107 3.85 -5.63 -17.53
C MET A 107 4.93 -6.57 -18.03
N VAL A 108 4.79 -7.85 -17.73
CA VAL A 108 5.62 -8.93 -18.23
C VAL A 108 4.89 -9.60 -19.39
N VAL A 109 5.60 -9.87 -20.46
CA VAL A 109 5.05 -10.52 -21.66
C VAL A 109 5.91 -11.71 -22.07
N ARG A 110 5.29 -12.67 -22.73
CA ARG A 110 5.98 -13.81 -23.35
C ARG A 110 6.75 -13.41 -24.60
N PRO A 111 7.71 -14.22 -25.05
CA PRO A 111 8.39 -14.02 -26.34
C PRO A 111 7.38 -13.84 -27.49
N GLY A 112 7.69 -12.91 -28.39
CA GLY A 112 6.83 -12.57 -29.54
C GLY A 112 5.92 -11.36 -29.33
N ILE A 113 5.81 -10.84 -28.10
CA ILE A 113 5.12 -9.58 -27.78
C ILE A 113 6.18 -8.50 -27.51
N ALA A 114 6.13 -7.38 -28.22
CA ALA A 114 7.13 -6.34 -28.12
C ALA A 114 6.60 -5.03 -27.54
N LYS A 115 5.31 -4.75 -27.68
CA LYS A 115 4.65 -3.51 -27.26
C LYS A 115 3.20 -3.78 -26.81
N ILE A 116 2.61 -2.81 -26.11
CA ILE A 116 1.26 -2.95 -25.54
C ILE A 116 0.20 -3.24 -26.62
N SER A 117 0.32 -2.64 -27.81
CA SER A 117 -0.65 -2.90 -28.90
C SER A 117 -0.65 -4.34 -29.41
N ASP A 118 0.40 -5.12 -29.15
CA ASP A 118 0.47 -6.54 -29.53
C ASP A 118 -0.37 -7.43 -28.59
N LEU A 119 -0.91 -6.89 -27.52
CA LEU A 119 -1.76 -7.59 -26.56
C LEU A 119 -3.19 -7.82 -27.06
N LYS A 120 -3.56 -7.28 -28.23
CA LYS A 120 -4.93 -7.47 -28.77
C LYS A 120 -5.26 -8.95 -28.96
N GLY A 121 -6.34 -9.38 -28.31
CA GLY A 121 -6.77 -10.80 -28.28
C GLY A 121 -5.94 -11.71 -27.38
N LYS A 122 -4.94 -11.19 -26.67
CA LYS A 122 -4.05 -11.94 -25.78
C LYS A 122 -4.65 -12.15 -24.40
N THR A 123 -4.15 -13.18 -23.69
CA THR A 123 -4.56 -13.50 -22.33
C THR A 123 -3.60 -12.83 -21.33
N VAL A 124 -4.14 -11.91 -20.53
CA VAL A 124 -3.37 -11.07 -19.60
C VAL A 124 -3.82 -11.31 -18.16
N ALA A 125 -2.88 -11.69 -17.29
CA ALA A 125 -3.16 -11.76 -15.87
C ALA A 125 -3.13 -10.35 -15.24
N ALA A 126 -4.20 -9.95 -14.54
CA ALA A 126 -4.25 -8.66 -13.86
C ALA A 126 -5.27 -8.72 -12.73
N SER A 127 -4.97 -9.33 -11.63
CA SER A 127 -5.80 -9.39 -10.42
C SER A 127 -7.32 -9.08 -10.62
N ALA A 128 -8.06 -8.79 -9.55
CA ALA A 128 -9.50 -8.49 -9.65
C ALA A 128 -9.75 -7.02 -10.07
N PRO A 129 -10.91 -6.71 -10.70
CA PRO A 129 -11.36 -5.34 -10.92
C PRO A 129 -11.32 -4.52 -9.63
N GLY A 130 -10.83 -3.28 -9.70
CA GLY A 130 -10.71 -2.38 -8.55
C GLY A 130 -9.42 -2.55 -7.73
N THR A 131 -8.48 -3.34 -8.22
CA THR A 131 -7.12 -3.47 -7.66
C THR A 131 -6.09 -2.72 -8.52
N ALA A 132 -4.93 -2.41 -7.96
CA ALA A 132 -3.86 -1.71 -8.65
C ALA A 132 -3.41 -2.40 -9.96
N PRO A 133 -3.13 -3.72 -10.00
CA PRO A 133 -2.73 -4.38 -11.24
C PRO A 133 -3.78 -4.27 -12.36
N TYR A 134 -5.05 -4.35 -12.00
CA TYR A 134 -6.15 -4.19 -12.97
C TYR A 134 -6.26 -2.75 -13.49
N PHE A 135 -6.17 -1.77 -12.58
CA PHE A 135 -6.17 -0.35 -12.94
C PHE A 135 -4.97 0.02 -13.81
N THR A 136 -3.77 -0.47 -13.45
CA THR A 136 -2.55 -0.23 -14.22
C THR A 136 -2.66 -0.80 -15.63
N LEU A 137 -3.23 -1.99 -15.79
CA LEU A 137 -3.53 -2.54 -17.11
C LEU A 137 -4.48 -1.63 -17.89
N ALA A 138 -5.60 -1.21 -17.29
CA ALA A 138 -6.57 -0.32 -17.95
C ALA A 138 -5.93 0.99 -18.38
N TRP A 139 -5.09 1.59 -17.51
CA TRP A 139 -4.37 2.82 -17.80
C TRP A 139 -3.39 2.65 -18.97
N MET A 140 -2.54 1.63 -18.94
CA MET A 140 -1.57 1.35 -19.99
C MET A 140 -2.26 1.09 -21.34
N LEU A 141 -3.34 0.31 -21.34
CA LEU A 141 -4.14 0.06 -22.56
C LEU A 141 -4.72 1.35 -23.12
N LYS A 142 -5.37 2.18 -22.28
CA LYS A 142 -5.94 3.46 -22.69
C LYS A 142 -4.90 4.40 -23.29
N LYS A 143 -3.72 4.54 -22.66
CA LYS A 143 -2.62 5.38 -23.18
C LYS A 143 -2.05 4.88 -24.50
N ASN A 144 -2.34 3.63 -24.90
CA ASN A 144 -1.96 3.03 -26.18
C ASN A 144 -3.14 2.84 -27.15
N GLY A 145 -4.25 3.56 -26.95
CA GLY A 145 -5.41 3.52 -27.84
C GLY A 145 -6.20 2.20 -27.80
N MET A 146 -6.04 1.44 -26.72
CA MET A 146 -6.72 0.18 -26.46
C MET A 146 -7.65 0.27 -25.25
N SER A 147 -8.45 -0.76 -25.05
CA SER A 147 -9.35 -0.91 -23.90
C SER A 147 -9.23 -2.31 -23.28
N LEU A 148 -9.83 -2.50 -22.10
CA LEU A 148 -9.90 -3.81 -21.44
C LEU A 148 -10.63 -4.87 -22.29
N LYS A 149 -11.49 -4.45 -23.24
CA LYS A 149 -12.22 -5.35 -24.15
C LYS A 149 -11.32 -5.95 -25.25
N ASP A 150 -10.14 -5.36 -25.47
CA ASP A 150 -9.19 -5.83 -26.47
C ASP A 150 -8.33 -7.00 -25.99
N VAL A 151 -8.42 -7.36 -24.70
CA VAL A 151 -7.63 -8.43 -24.07
C VAL A 151 -8.52 -9.40 -23.29
N ASN A 152 -8.06 -10.65 -23.11
CA ASN A 152 -8.72 -11.64 -22.26
C ASN A 152 -8.09 -11.58 -20.86
N ILE A 153 -8.80 -11.03 -19.88
CA ILE A 153 -8.25 -10.82 -18.54
C ILE A 153 -8.47 -12.04 -17.66
N VAL A 154 -7.40 -12.50 -17.00
CA VAL A 154 -7.43 -13.56 -16.01
C VAL A 154 -7.13 -12.97 -14.64
N ASN A 155 -8.02 -13.24 -13.66
CA ASN A 155 -7.84 -12.80 -12.28
C ASN A 155 -6.80 -13.69 -11.58
N LEU A 156 -5.55 -13.26 -11.61
CA LEU A 156 -4.44 -13.85 -10.83
C LEU A 156 -3.74 -12.77 -10.03
N GLU A 157 -3.52 -13.04 -8.75
CA GLU A 157 -2.73 -12.15 -7.90
C GLU A 157 -1.30 -12.00 -8.43
N PRO A 158 -0.60 -10.87 -8.22
CA PRO A 158 0.70 -10.56 -8.82
C PRO A 158 1.76 -11.63 -8.63
N GLN A 159 1.84 -12.25 -7.45
CA GLN A 159 2.74 -13.37 -7.20
C GLN A 159 2.41 -14.58 -8.07
N ALA A 160 1.13 -14.93 -8.18
CA ALA A 160 0.67 -16.06 -8.99
C ALA A 160 0.90 -15.80 -10.48
N ALA A 161 0.66 -14.58 -10.95
CA ALA A 161 0.94 -14.16 -12.32
C ALA A 161 2.42 -14.27 -12.66
N ALA A 162 3.32 -13.75 -11.81
CA ALA A 162 4.76 -13.87 -11.98
C ALA A 162 5.22 -15.33 -12.01
N ASN A 163 4.73 -16.16 -11.07
CA ASN A 163 5.08 -17.59 -11.01
C ASN A 163 4.60 -18.34 -12.26
N ALA A 164 3.38 -18.07 -12.74
CA ALA A 164 2.84 -18.71 -13.95
C ALA A 164 3.62 -18.32 -15.20
N LEU A 165 4.04 -17.06 -15.32
CA LEU A 165 4.89 -16.59 -16.40
C LEU A 165 6.28 -17.25 -16.35
N ILE A 166 6.92 -17.30 -15.18
CA ILE A 166 8.22 -17.96 -14.98
C ILE A 166 8.14 -19.46 -15.32
N ALA A 167 7.07 -20.14 -14.92
CA ALA A 167 6.89 -21.57 -15.16
C ALA A 167 6.49 -21.91 -16.60
N GLY A 168 6.18 -20.93 -17.43
CA GLY A 168 5.64 -21.19 -18.77
C GLY A 168 4.22 -21.76 -18.77
N ALA A 169 3.49 -21.66 -17.66
CA ALA A 169 2.21 -22.29 -17.42
C ALA A 169 1.01 -21.33 -17.62
N GLY A 170 -0.20 -21.90 -17.61
CA GLY A 170 -1.46 -21.15 -17.49
C GLY A 170 -1.98 -20.49 -18.76
N GLY A 171 -1.36 -20.72 -19.93
CA GLY A 171 -1.82 -20.11 -21.18
C GLY A 171 -1.78 -18.59 -21.20
N LEU A 172 -0.97 -17.97 -20.31
CA LEU A 172 -0.81 -16.52 -20.23
C LEU A 172 0.12 -16.01 -21.33
N ASP A 173 -0.27 -14.96 -22.02
CA ASP A 173 0.58 -14.19 -22.92
C ASP A 173 1.31 -13.05 -22.19
N ALA A 174 0.65 -12.47 -21.17
CA ALA A 174 1.19 -11.38 -20.37
C ALA A 174 0.65 -11.40 -18.93
N GLY A 175 1.24 -10.58 -18.06
CA GLY A 175 0.73 -10.36 -16.71
C GLY A 175 1.25 -9.10 -16.07
N MET A 176 0.39 -8.48 -15.28
CA MET A 176 0.73 -7.38 -14.39
C MET A 176 1.28 -7.94 -13.09
N THR A 177 2.44 -7.46 -12.68
CA THR A 177 3.05 -7.83 -11.39
C THR A 177 3.86 -6.66 -10.84
N TYR A 178 4.32 -6.81 -9.60
CA TYR A 178 5.06 -5.77 -8.90
C TYR A 178 6.19 -6.37 -8.04
N GLU A 179 7.02 -5.49 -7.45
CA GLU A 179 8.07 -5.92 -6.53
C GLU A 179 7.50 -6.55 -5.22
N PRO A 180 8.08 -7.65 -4.73
CA PRO A 180 9.35 -8.25 -5.17
C PRO A 180 9.24 -9.26 -6.33
N PHE A 181 8.04 -9.56 -6.81
CA PHE A 181 7.79 -10.60 -7.82
C PHE A 181 8.31 -10.22 -9.20
N LEU A 182 8.31 -8.91 -9.52
CA LEU A 182 8.86 -8.40 -10.78
C LEU A 182 10.38 -8.63 -10.86
N SER A 183 11.11 -8.50 -9.74
CA SER A 183 12.52 -8.85 -9.66
C SER A 183 12.77 -10.35 -9.87
N ALA A 184 11.86 -11.22 -9.43
CA ALA A 184 11.97 -12.65 -9.71
C ALA A 184 11.85 -12.96 -11.22
N VAL A 185 11.02 -12.20 -11.95
CA VAL A 185 10.94 -12.30 -13.42
C VAL A 185 12.20 -11.74 -14.07
N ARG A 186 12.71 -10.59 -13.62
CA ARG A 186 13.98 -10.01 -14.13
C ARG A 186 15.15 -10.97 -14.02
N ALA A 187 15.17 -11.81 -13.00
CA ALA A 187 16.21 -12.82 -12.79
C ALA A 187 16.09 -14.01 -13.77
N LYS A 188 15.02 -14.09 -14.57
CA LYS A 188 14.73 -15.18 -15.50
C LYS A 188 14.29 -14.64 -16.86
N PRO A 189 15.21 -14.03 -17.64
CA PRO A 189 14.88 -13.37 -18.90
C PRO A 189 14.31 -14.32 -19.97
N GLU A 190 14.56 -15.64 -19.82
CA GLU A 190 13.96 -16.67 -20.67
C GLU A 190 12.45 -16.86 -20.46
N ALA A 191 11.94 -16.47 -19.29
CA ALA A 191 10.53 -16.60 -18.94
C ALA A 191 9.65 -15.53 -19.56
N GLY A 192 10.21 -14.37 -19.86
CA GLY A 192 9.48 -13.23 -20.41
C GLY A 192 10.25 -11.93 -20.35
N LYS A 193 9.68 -10.89 -20.97
CA LYS A 193 10.25 -9.54 -21.03
C LYS A 193 9.32 -8.55 -20.35
N ILE A 194 9.87 -7.62 -19.58
CA ILE A 194 9.14 -6.45 -19.07
C ILE A 194 9.13 -5.42 -20.19
N ILE A 195 7.94 -5.07 -20.70
CA ILE A 195 7.77 -4.13 -21.82
C ILE A 195 7.29 -2.74 -21.39
N ALA A 196 6.74 -2.62 -20.19
CA ALA A 196 6.27 -1.36 -19.64
C ALA A 196 6.31 -1.41 -18.11
N THR A 197 6.61 -0.29 -17.48
CA THR A 197 6.62 -0.14 -16.04
C THR A 197 6.03 1.21 -15.62
N THR A 198 5.96 1.45 -14.32
CA THR A 198 5.60 2.77 -13.77
C THR A 198 6.65 3.87 -14.01
N LEU A 199 7.79 3.57 -14.64
CA LEU A 199 8.67 4.60 -15.22
C LEU A 199 8.05 5.21 -16.48
N ASP A 200 7.41 4.38 -17.30
CA ASP A 200 6.76 4.80 -18.53
C ASP A 200 5.36 5.38 -18.26
N TYR A 201 4.71 4.88 -17.21
CA TYR A 201 3.33 5.19 -16.81
C TYR A 201 3.25 5.44 -15.30
N PRO A 202 3.61 6.64 -14.81
CA PRO A 202 3.64 6.95 -13.36
C PRO A 202 2.20 7.15 -12.82
N MET A 203 1.55 6.08 -12.39
CA MET A 203 0.18 6.12 -11.87
C MET A 203 -0.04 5.33 -10.57
N VAL A 204 0.98 4.63 -10.05
CA VAL A 204 0.85 3.86 -8.80
C VAL A 204 1.41 4.68 -7.64
N MET A 205 0.49 5.13 -6.79
CA MET A 205 0.76 5.94 -5.60
C MET A 205 0.05 5.32 -4.42
N ASP A 206 0.81 4.78 -3.49
CA ASP A 206 0.29 4.11 -2.32
C ASP A 206 0.08 5.05 -1.16
N THR A 207 -1.05 4.90 -0.48
CA THR A 207 -1.40 5.68 0.69
C THR A 207 -1.89 4.77 1.82
N PHE A 208 -1.79 5.28 3.03
CA PHE A 208 -2.34 4.69 4.23
C PHE A 208 -3.62 5.44 4.60
N GLY A 209 -4.65 4.69 4.95
CA GLY A 209 -5.93 5.27 5.33
C GLY A 209 -6.66 4.40 6.33
N CYS A 210 -7.66 4.99 6.97
CA CYS A 210 -8.47 4.34 7.99
C CYS A 210 -9.96 4.64 7.77
N THR A 211 -10.82 3.97 8.54
CA THR A 211 -12.25 4.31 8.58
C THR A 211 -12.44 5.69 9.20
N PRO A 212 -13.40 6.51 8.72
CA PRO A 212 -13.74 7.80 9.34
C PRO A 212 -14.08 7.68 10.83
N LYS A 213 -14.72 6.57 11.23
CA LYS A 213 -15.03 6.28 12.63
C LYS A 213 -13.75 6.19 13.47
N PHE A 214 -12.77 5.38 13.05
CA PHE A 214 -11.51 5.25 13.77
C PHE A 214 -10.79 6.60 13.90
N LEU A 215 -10.74 7.40 12.83
CA LEU A 215 -10.10 8.71 12.83
C LEU A 215 -10.77 9.71 13.77
N ALA A 216 -12.10 9.68 13.87
CA ALA A 216 -12.87 10.53 14.76
C ALA A 216 -12.73 10.14 16.24
N GLU A 217 -12.76 8.85 16.52
CA GLU A 217 -12.66 8.32 17.89
C GLU A 217 -11.22 8.31 18.42
N ASN A 218 -10.22 8.20 17.54
CA ASN A 218 -8.82 8.00 17.91
C ASN A 218 -7.84 8.95 17.16
N PRO A 219 -8.05 10.28 17.16
CA PRO A 219 -7.22 11.20 16.37
C PRO A 219 -5.73 11.19 16.77
N LYS A 220 -5.43 10.96 18.04
CA LYS A 220 -4.05 10.82 18.52
C LYS A 220 -3.40 9.54 18.01
N ALA A 221 -4.14 8.43 17.95
CA ALA A 221 -3.64 7.19 17.39
C ALA A 221 -3.40 7.31 15.88
N ALA A 222 -4.28 7.99 15.14
CA ALA A 222 -4.08 8.26 13.72
C ALA A 222 -2.80 9.06 13.45
N LYS A 223 -2.52 10.09 14.27
CA LYS A 223 -1.24 10.82 14.19
C LYS A 223 -0.05 9.92 14.54
N ALA A 224 -0.15 9.10 15.60
CA ALA A 224 0.89 8.18 16.01
C ALA A 224 1.21 7.13 14.93
N LEU A 225 0.23 6.69 14.11
CA LEU A 225 0.46 5.83 12.95
C LEU A 225 1.35 6.52 11.91
N ALA A 226 1.05 7.78 11.57
CA ALA A 226 1.86 8.56 10.64
C ALA A 226 3.28 8.83 11.19
N ASP A 227 3.39 9.26 12.45
CA ASP A 227 4.68 9.52 13.11
C ASP A 227 5.54 8.24 13.13
N SER A 228 4.97 7.08 13.47
CA SER A 228 5.68 5.79 13.48
C SER A 228 6.18 5.39 12.09
N TYR A 229 5.42 5.67 11.04
CA TYR A 229 5.86 5.45 9.66
C TYR A 229 7.05 6.36 9.31
N PHE A 230 6.98 7.64 9.63
CA PHE A 230 8.09 8.57 9.36
C PHE A 230 9.33 8.26 10.21
N GLU A 231 9.18 7.79 11.44
CA GLU A 231 10.28 7.27 12.27
C GLU A 231 10.92 6.02 11.61
N ALA A 232 10.13 5.12 11.03
CA ALA A 232 10.65 3.97 10.29
C ALA A 232 11.47 4.40 9.07
N LEU A 233 11.03 5.42 8.32
CA LEU A 233 11.83 5.99 7.22
C LEU A 233 13.14 6.62 7.71
N ALA A 234 13.13 7.26 8.87
CA ALA A 234 14.35 7.78 9.48
C ALA A 234 15.30 6.64 9.89
N MET A 235 14.75 5.53 10.43
CA MET A 235 15.54 4.34 10.77
C MET A 235 16.17 3.70 9.53
N ILE A 236 15.46 3.62 8.40
CA ILE A 236 16.02 3.13 7.13
C ILE A 236 17.25 3.95 6.71
N LYS A 237 17.23 5.27 6.93
CA LYS A 237 18.36 6.16 6.60
C LYS A 237 19.54 5.98 7.58
N SER A 238 19.27 5.77 8.86
CA SER A 238 20.31 5.68 9.91
C SER A 238 20.91 4.28 10.06
N ASP A 239 20.13 3.22 9.82
CA ASP A 239 20.56 1.82 9.89
C ASP A 239 19.92 1.02 8.73
N PRO A 240 20.38 1.24 7.49
CA PRO A 240 19.79 0.60 6.30
C PRO A 240 19.93 -0.91 6.34
N LYS A 241 21.08 -1.44 6.80
CA LYS A 241 21.32 -2.89 6.81
C LYS A 241 20.28 -3.63 7.65
N LYS A 242 20.13 -3.23 8.92
CA LYS A 242 19.14 -3.85 9.83
C LYS A 242 17.71 -3.63 9.34
N SER A 243 17.42 -2.45 8.82
CA SER A 243 16.10 -2.14 8.27
C SER A 243 15.76 -3.02 7.07
N PHE A 244 16.68 -3.23 6.13
CA PHE A 244 16.47 -4.09 4.97
C PHE A 244 16.41 -5.57 5.35
N GLU A 245 17.14 -6.03 6.37
CA GLU A 245 16.99 -7.39 6.91
C GLU A 245 15.58 -7.64 7.44
N ILE A 246 15.03 -6.73 8.24
CA ILE A 246 13.67 -6.82 8.79
C ILE A 246 12.62 -6.76 7.67
N MET A 247 12.72 -5.77 6.79
CA MET A 247 11.76 -5.57 5.70
C MET A 247 11.84 -6.68 4.65
N GLY A 248 13.04 -7.18 4.36
CA GLY A 248 13.24 -8.31 3.46
C GLY A 248 12.58 -9.59 3.97
N ALA A 249 12.73 -9.88 5.25
CA ALA A 249 12.09 -11.05 5.87
C ALA A 249 10.56 -11.03 5.71
N ASP A 250 9.93 -9.85 5.79
CA ASP A 250 8.48 -9.67 5.60
C ASP A 250 7.98 -10.10 4.21
N VAL A 251 8.80 -9.88 3.18
CA VAL A 251 8.48 -10.21 1.78
C VAL A 251 9.26 -11.44 1.26
N LYS A 252 9.83 -12.23 2.16
CA LYS A 252 10.59 -13.46 1.88
C LYS A 252 11.83 -13.23 1.00
N GLN A 253 12.50 -12.10 1.21
CA GLN A 253 13.77 -11.76 0.60
C GLN A 253 14.89 -11.68 1.66
N THR A 254 16.15 -11.80 1.22
CA THR A 254 17.29 -11.35 2.02
C THR A 254 17.32 -9.83 2.08
N GLY A 255 18.01 -9.22 3.05
CA GLY A 255 18.17 -7.77 3.13
C GLY A 255 18.77 -7.18 1.85
N GLU A 256 19.78 -7.86 1.26
CA GLU A 256 20.40 -7.44 -0.01
C GLU A 256 19.43 -7.49 -1.20
N ALA A 257 18.62 -8.55 -1.30
CA ALA A 257 17.61 -8.65 -2.36
C ALA A 257 16.53 -7.59 -2.20
N PHE A 258 16.14 -7.29 -0.94
CA PHE A 258 15.19 -6.22 -0.63
C PHE A 258 15.74 -4.85 -1.02
N GLU A 259 17.00 -4.54 -0.71
CA GLU A 259 17.68 -3.32 -1.10
C GLU A 259 17.64 -3.10 -2.61
N LYS A 260 17.83 -4.16 -3.40
CA LYS A 260 17.72 -4.10 -4.86
C LYS A 260 16.29 -3.85 -5.33
N SER A 261 15.29 -4.49 -4.74
CA SER A 261 13.88 -4.33 -5.16
C SER A 261 13.31 -2.97 -4.73
N GLN A 262 13.67 -2.43 -3.57
CA GLN A 262 13.21 -1.12 -3.11
C GLN A 262 13.74 0.04 -3.96
N ALA A 263 14.81 -0.16 -4.72
CA ALA A 263 15.34 0.88 -5.61
C ALA A 263 14.34 1.33 -6.69
N PHE A 264 13.35 0.49 -6.98
CA PHE A 264 12.28 0.75 -7.95
C PHE A 264 11.05 1.45 -7.36
N LEU A 265 11.13 1.98 -6.14
CA LEU A 265 10.06 2.77 -5.52
C LEU A 265 10.63 3.96 -4.75
N ARG A 266 9.77 4.87 -4.31
CA ARG A 266 10.15 6.07 -3.55
C ARG A 266 9.23 6.21 -2.36
N TRP A 267 9.73 5.86 -1.17
CA TRP A 267 9.03 6.15 0.08
C TRP A 267 8.91 7.66 0.29
N GLN A 268 7.77 8.07 0.78
CA GLN A 268 7.40 9.48 0.91
C GLN A 268 7.53 9.92 2.36
N ASP A 269 8.50 10.78 2.63
CA ASP A 269 8.68 11.40 3.94
C ASP A 269 7.60 12.49 4.20
N LYS A 270 7.67 13.12 5.36
CA LYS A 270 6.67 14.13 5.76
C LYS A 270 6.58 15.29 4.77
N ALA A 271 7.72 15.81 4.29
CA ALA A 271 7.74 16.93 3.33
C ALA A 271 7.14 16.53 1.98
N ALA A 272 7.48 15.34 1.48
CA ALA A 272 6.89 14.77 0.27
C ALA A 272 5.38 14.58 0.40
N ASN A 273 4.91 14.12 1.57
CA ASN A 273 3.49 14.00 1.89
C ASN A 273 2.75 15.33 1.81
N GLN A 274 3.29 16.37 2.44
CA GLN A 274 2.70 17.72 2.40
C GLN A 274 2.57 18.22 0.96
N LYS A 275 3.60 18.02 0.13
CA LYS A 275 3.58 18.37 -1.29
C LYS A 275 2.54 17.58 -2.08
N PHE A 276 2.47 16.26 -1.85
CA PHE A 276 1.51 15.38 -2.53
C PHE A 276 0.07 15.80 -2.29
N PHE A 277 -0.31 15.99 -1.04
CA PHE A 277 -1.67 16.38 -0.69
C PHE A 277 -2.00 17.86 -0.98
N ALA A 278 -1.01 18.70 -1.26
CA ALA A 278 -1.26 20.08 -1.69
C ALA A 278 -1.87 20.20 -3.10
N GLY A 279 -1.80 19.16 -3.94
CA GLY A 279 -2.40 19.23 -5.27
C GLY A 279 -2.33 17.94 -6.08
N GLU A 280 -1.23 17.21 -6.04
CA GLU A 280 -1.03 16.00 -6.85
C GLU A 280 -2.08 14.92 -6.56
N HIS A 281 -2.41 14.69 -5.27
CA HIS A 281 -3.44 13.74 -4.86
C HIS A 281 -4.80 14.05 -5.48
N ALA A 282 -5.24 15.32 -5.44
CA ALA A 282 -6.54 15.70 -5.98
C ALA A 282 -6.59 15.59 -7.52
N ALA A 283 -5.50 15.99 -8.19
CA ALA A 283 -5.39 15.89 -9.65
C ALA A 283 -5.43 14.42 -10.12
N PHE A 284 -4.62 13.56 -9.49
CA PHE A 284 -4.61 12.13 -9.79
C PHE A 284 -5.94 11.45 -9.44
N SER A 285 -6.53 11.76 -8.29
CA SER A 285 -7.81 11.18 -7.87
C SER A 285 -8.92 11.45 -8.90
N LYS A 286 -8.94 12.66 -9.49
CA LYS A 286 -9.89 13.00 -10.55
C LYS A 286 -9.67 12.14 -11.80
N GLU A 287 -8.45 12.08 -12.34
CA GLU A 287 -8.13 11.31 -13.54
C GLU A 287 -8.39 9.81 -13.32
N ALA A 288 -8.02 9.28 -12.14
CA ALA A 288 -8.27 7.90 -11.78
C ALA A 288 -9.77 7.59 -11.68
N ALA A 289 -10.57 8.44 -11.04
CA ALA A 289 -12.00 8.26 -10.91
C ALA A 289 -12.72 8.29 -12.27
N GLU A 290 -12.29 9.16 -13.18
CA GLU A 290 -12.81 9.24 -14.55
C GLU A 290 -12.52 7.94 -15.31
N LEU A 291 -11.31 7.40 -15.23
CA LEU A 291 -10.98 6.11 -15.85
C LEU A 291 -11.79 4.95 -15.23
N LEU A 292 -11.87 4.89 -13.89
CA LEU A 292 -12.63 3.85 -13.20
C LEU A 292 -14.12 3.83 -13.60
N LEU A 293 -14.70 5.03 -13.80
CA LEU A 293 -16.07 5.18 -14.30
C LEU A 293 -16.19 4.74 -15.76
N GLU A 294 -15.25 5.19 -16.62
CA GLU A 294 -15.22 4.85 -18.07
C GLU A 294 -15.13 3.35 -18.30
N VAL A 295 -14.28 2.64 -17.53
CA VAL A 295 -14.12 1.19 -17.67
C VAL A 295 -15.16 0.39 -16.89
N GLY A 296 -16.10 1.05 -16.21
CA GLY A 296 -17.23 0.42 -15.52
C GLY A 296 -16.89 -0.26 -14.20
N ILE A 297 -15.75 0.05 -13.60
CA ILE A 297 -15.37 -0.47 -12.26
C ILE A 297 -16.20 0.20 -11.16
N ILE A 298 -16.48 1.48 -11.31
CA ILE A 298 -17.41 2.21 -10.44
C ILE A 298 -18.62 2.70 -11.26
N LYS A 299 -19.77 2.84 -10.58
CA LYS A 299 -21.02 3.31 -11.20
C LYS A 299 -21.19 4.82 -11.08
N ALA A 300 -20.53 5.44 -10.13
CA ALA A 300 -20.54 6.87 -9.87
C ALA A 300 -19.22 7.27 -9.18
N ILE A 301 -18.76 8.48 -9.44
CA ILE A 301 -17.59 9.04 -8.76
C ILE A 301 -18.03 9.44 -7.33
N PRO A 302 -17.34 8.95 -6.28
CA PRO A 302 -17.65 9.36 -4.91
C PRO A 302 -17.20 10.81 -4.66
N ASP A 303 -17.56 11.37 -3.51
CA ASP A 303 -17.08 12.69 -3.09
C ASP A 303 -15.56 12.66 -2.85
N LEU A 304 -14.79 13.08 -3.87
CA LEU A 304 -13.33 13.07 -3.84
C LEU A 304 -12.73 13.99 -2.76
N SER A 305 -13.49 15.01 -2.30
CA SER A 305 -13.02 15.92 -1.26
C SER A 305 -12.92 15.27 0.12
N LYS A 306 -13.57 14.13 0.32
CA LYS A 306 -13.56 13.34 1.56
C LYS A 306 -12.53 12.21 1.57
N LEU A 307 -11.80 12.02 0.46
CA LEU A 307 -10.84 10.92 0.34
C LEU A 307 -9.58 11.09 1.19
N ALA A 308 -9.27 12.30 1.66
CA ALA A 308 -8.05 12.56 2.43
C ALA A 308 -8.28 13.47 3.63
N ASP A 309 -7.52 13.21 4.69
CA ASP A 309 -7.44 14.04 5.89
C ASP A 309 -5.98 14.31 6.25
N THR A 310 -5.49 15.50 5.95
CA THR A 310 -4.07 15.89 6.08
C THR A 310 -3.68 16.37 7.46
N ARG A 311 -4.61 16.41 8.44
CA ARG A 311 -4.32 16.89 9.80
C ARG A 311 -3.25 16.05 10.51
N PHE A 312 -3.03 14.82 10.09
CA PHE A 312 -2.11 13.87 10.74
C PHE A 312 -0.67 13.95 10.24
N ILE A 313 -0.41 14.76 9.20
CA ILE A 313 0.93 15.00 8.61
C ILE A 313 1.43 16.43 8.80
N GLN A 314 0.77 17.21 9.64
CA GLN A 314 1.17 18.58 9.98
C GLN A 314 2.26 18.62 11.05
#